data_951e3d7556391d8718781c82e56bcd72
#
_entry.id   951e3d7556391d8718781c82e56bcd72
#
_cell.length_a   1.000
_cell.length_b   1.000
_cell.length_c   1.000
_cell.angle_alpha   90.00
_cell.angle_beta   90.00
_cell.angle_gamma   90.00
#
_symmetry.space_group_name_H-M   'P 1'
#
loop_
_entity.id
_entity.type
_entity.pdbx_description
1 polymer ?
#
loop_
_entity_poly.entity_id
_entity_poly.type
_entity_poly.pdbx_seq_one_letter_code
_entity_poly.pdbx_strand_id
1 'polypeptide(L)'
;MAFGEVIPYLYYEDADAALDWLERVLEFGPSTRWRLGGPSTKEADILVGDNRVSVTGRPPRIGQGAGALLIVHVDDIVAYRARVAEADGNTPLSAVQQQPYGPLTFTVVDPWGYRWNFWQGESYPPTD
;
A
#
# COMPACT_ATOMS: atom_id res chain seq x y z
N MET A 1 28.23 10.14 -5.00
CA MET A 1 27.06 9.53 -5.67
C MET A 1 25.79 10.18 -5.14
N ALA A 2 24.92 10.64 -6.02
CA ALA A 2 23.58 11.11 -5.63
C ALA A 2 22.56 10.02 -5.96
N PHE A 3 21.68 9.72 -5.01
CA PHE A 3 20.61 8.73 -5.21
C PHE A 3 19.30 9.44 -5.52
N GLY A 4 18.45 8.80 -6.33
CA GLY A 4 17.10 9.25 -6.58
C GLY A 4 16.10 8.56 -5.66
N GLU A 5 14.82 8.59 -6.03
CA GLU A 5 13.77 7.94 -5.26
C GLU A 5 13.88 6.43 -5.33
N VAL A 6 13.35 5.76 -4.31
CA VAL A 6 13.14 4.31 -4.30
C VAL A 6 11.66 4.07 -4.55
N ILE A 7 11.33 3.30 -5.57
CA ILE A 7 9.94 3.07 -5.98
C ILE A 7 9.60 1.61 -5.76
N PRO A 8 8.65 1.28 -4.86
CA PRO A 8 8.11 -0.07 -4.80
C PRO A 8 7.48 -0.47 -6.14
N TYR A 9 7.75 -1.68 -6.60
CA TYR A 9 7.22 -2.21 -7.85
C TYR A 9 6.46 -3.50 -7.55
N LEU A 10 5.14 -3.44 -7.66
CA LEU A 10 4.27 -4.51 -7.22
C LEU A 10 3.65 -5.23 -8.42
N TYR A 11 3.48 -6.54 -8.30
CA TYR A 11 2.91 -7.39 -9.33
C TYR A 11 1.46 -7.71 -8.98
N TYR A 12 0.54 -7.27 -9.83
CA TYR A 12 -0.88 -7.60 -9.73
C TYR A 12 -1.34 -8.11 -11.08
N GLU A 13 -1.68 -9.39 -11.18
CA GLU A 13 -2.07 -10.01 -12.47
C GLU A 13 -3.20 -9.22 -13.14
N ASP A 14 -4.22 -8.81 -12.37
CA ASP A 14 -5.23 -7.87 -12.81
C ASP A 14 -4.94 -6.49 -12.22
N ALA A 15 -4.11 -5.72 -12.91
CA ALA A 15 -3.69 -4.41 -12.44
C ALA A 15 -4.85 -3.42 -12.33
N ASP A 16 -5.83 -3.48 -13.23
CA ASP A 16 -6.98 -2.58 -13.17
C ASP A 16 -7.82 -2.83 -11.92
N ALA A 17 -8.11 -4.09 -11.59
CA ALA A 17 -8.82 -4.43 -10.37
C ALA A 17 -8.06 -4.00 -9.12
N ALA A 18 -6.73 -4.20 -9.11
CA ALA A 18 -5.89 -3.81 -7.99
C ALA A 18 -5.87 -2.30 -7.79
N LEU A 19 -5.68 -1.54 -8.87
CA LEU A 19 -5.66 -0.07 -8.80
C LEU A 19 -7.01 0.49 -8.36
N ASP A 20 -8.10 -0.06 -8.86
CA ASP A 20 -9.45 0.35 -8.45
C ASP A 20 -9.66 0.09 -6.95
N TRP A 21 -9.19 -1.04 -6.44
CA TRP A 21 -9.27 -1.36 -5.01
C TRP A 21 -8.41 -0.42 -4.16
N LEU A 22 -7.15 -0.18 -4.58
CA LEU A 22 -6.24 0.72 -3.87
C LEU A 22 -6.80 2.14 -3.80
N GLU A 23 -7.42 2.61 -4.87
CA GLU A 23 -8.07 3.93 -4.89
C GLU A 23 -9.32 3.97 -4.01
N ARG A 24 -10.19 2.99 -4.13
CA ARG A 24 -11.47 2.95 -3.42
C ARG A 24 -11.32 2.64 -1.94
N VAL A 25 -10.50 1.66 -1.58
CA VAL A 25 -10.41 1.15 -0.20
C VAL A 25 -9.32 1.87 0.58
N LEU A 26 -8.11 1.98 0.03
CA LEU A 26 -6.98 2.63 0.71
C LEU A 26 -6.91 4.12 0.46
N GLU A 27 -7.74 4.67 -0.43
CA GLU A 27 -7.78 6.10 -0.77
C GLU A 27 -6.47 6.60 -1.37
N PHE A 28 -5.73 5.70 -2.02
CA PHE A 28 -4.55 6.08 -2.79
C PHE A 28 -4.97 6.72 -4.13
N GLY A 29 -4.04 7.34 -4.83
CA GLY A 29 -4.28 7.88 -6.15
C GLY A 29 -3.99 9.36 -6.26
N PRO A 30 -4.15 9.88 -7.48
CA PRO A 30 -4.62 9.19 -8.68
C PRO A 30 -3.61 8.19 -9.24
N SER A 31 -4.08 7.31 -10.12
CA SER A 31 -3.22 6.41 -10.87
C SER A 31 -3.06 6.89 -12.31
N THR A 32 -1.89 6.59 -12.88
CA THR A 32 -1.62 6.73 -14.31
C THR A 32 -1.43 5.33 -14.86
N ARG A 33 -2.18 4.98 -15.91
CA ARG A 33 -2.25 3.61 -16.42
C ARG A 33 -1.84 3.58 -17.88
N TRP A 34 -0.93 2.66 -18.23
CA TRP A 34 -0.46 2.44 -19.60
C TRP A 34 -0.95 1.08 -20.07
N ARG A 35 -1.72 1.08 -21.15
CA ARG A 35 -2.30 -0.14 -21.73
C ARG A 35 -1.43 -0.74 -22.83
N LEU A 36 -0.51 0.05 -23.39
CA LEU A 36 0.45 -0.38 -24.41
C LEU A 36 -0.22 -1.06 -25.60
N GLY A 37 -1.37 -0.51 -26.04
CA GLY A 37 -2.14 -1.01 -27.17
C GLY A 37 -3.08 -2.16 -26.86
N GLY A 38 -3.13 -2.64 -25.61
CA GLY A 38 -4.01 -3.72 -25.20
C GLY A 38 -5.27 -3.25 -24.47
N PRO A 39 -6.18 -4.18 -24.13
CA PRO A 39 -7.45 -3.86 -23.44
C PRO A 39 -7.29 -3.64 -21.94
N SER A 40 -6.18 -4.08 -21.35
CA SER A 40 -5.94 -4.00 -19.89
C SER A 40 -4.65 -3.24 -19.61
N THR A 41 -4.56 -2.70 -18.41
CA THR A 41 -3.37 -2.00 -17.93
C THR A 41 -2.19 -2.96 -17.81
N LYS A 42 -1.07 -2.61 -18.44
CA LYS A 42 0.19 -3.36 -18.38
C LYS A 42 1.13 -2.81 -17.33
N GLU A 43 1.22 -1.50 -17.25
CA GLU A 43 2.06 -0.77 -16.30
C GLU A 43 1.26 0.40 -15.74
N ALA A 44 1.52 0.76 -14.49
CA ALA A 44 0.88 1.91 -13.87
C ALA A 44 1.75 2.49 -12.74
N ASP A 45 1.47 3.74 -12.41
CA ASP A 45 1.90 4.37 -11.17
C ASP A 45 0.65 4.78 -10.40
N ILE A 46 0.68 4.64 -9.08
CA ILE A 46 -0.36 5.16 -8.20
C ILE A 46 0.31 6.00 -7.11
N LEU A 47 -0.26 7.16 -6.82
CA LEU A 47 0.27 8.04 -5.78
C LEU A 47 -0.19 7.58 -4.40
N VAL A 48 0.72 7.67 -3.43
CA VAL A 48 0.45 7.53 -2.01
C VAL A 48 0.99 8.81 -1.38
N GLY A 49 0.12 9.82 -1.20
CA GLY A 49 0.57 11.17 -0.92
C GLY A 49 1.45 11.67 -2.06
N ASP A 50 2.65 12.14 -1.75
CA ASP A 50 3.63 12.61 -2.74
C ASP A 50 4.54 11.49 -3.26
N ASN A 51 4.37 10.27 -2.76
CA ASN A 51 5.15 9.12 -3.17
C ASN A 51 4.40 8.34 -4.24
N ARG A 52 5.14 7.58 -5.04
CA ARG A 52 4.52 6.67 -6.00
C ARG A 52 4.89 5.23 -5.75
N VAL A 53 3.95 4.37 -6.09
CA VAL A 53 4.12 2.93 -6.18
C VAL A 53 3.86 2.57 -7.64
N SER A 54 4.77 1.80 -8.24
CA SER A 54 4.61 1.31 -9.60
C SER A 54 3.99 -0.08 -9.57
N VAL A 55 3.14 -0.35 -10.54
CA VAL A 55 2.37 -1.60 -10.65
C VAL A 55 2.57 -2.19 -12.03
N THR A 56 2.78 -3.50 -12.10
CA THR A 56 2.79 -4.23 -13.35
C THR A 56 1.64 -5.24 -13.39
N GLY A 57 0.98 -5.34 -14.55
CA GLY A 57 -0.14 -6.27 -14.79
C GLY A 57 0.36 -7.68 -15.11
N ARG A 58 1.18 -8.24 -14.22
CA ARG A 58 1.74 -9.59 -14.35
C ARG A 58 1.53 -10.37 -13.05
N PRO A 59 1.41 -11.70 -13.12
CA PRO A 59 1.33 -12.50 -11.90
C PRO A 59 2.63 -12.40 -11.09
N PRO A 60 2.55 -12.38 -9.75
CA PRO A 60 3.74 -12.39 -8.92
C PRO A 60 4.48 -13.73 -9.07
N ARG A 61 5.80 -13.67 -8.94
CA ARG A 61 6.61 -14.88 -8.86
C ARG A 61 6.44 -15.54 -7.50
N ILE A 62 6.64 -16.85 -7.43
CA ILE A 62 6.61 -17.60 -6.16
C ILE A 62 7.57 -16.96 -5.17
N GLY A 63 7.08 -16.64 -3.97
CA GLY A 63 7.86 -16.00 -2.90
C GLY A 63 8.09 -14.50 -3.06
N GLN A 64 7.65 -13.90 -4.16
CA GLN A 64 7.81 -12.48 -4.36
C GLN A 64 6.93 -11.70 -3.37
N GLY A 65 7.53 -10.73 -2.68
CA GLY A 65 6.84 -9.90 -1.68
C GLY A 65 6.67 -10.56 -0.32
N ALA A 66 6.98 -11.85 -0.16
CA ALA A 66 6.78 -12.56 1.10
C ALA A 66 7.59 -11.98 2.27
N GLY A 67 8.72 -11.34 2.00
CA GLY A 67 9.54 -10.67 3.01
C GLY A 67 9.34 -9.16 3.10
N ALA A 68 8.36 -8.60 2.39
CA ALA A 68 8.16 -7.15 2.33
C ALA A 68 6.94 -6.72 3.12
N LEU A 69 7.07 -5.55 3.76
CA LEU A 69 5.99 -4.83 4.42
C LEU A 69 6.06 -3.39 3.95
N LEU A 70 4.95 -2.85 3.49
CA LEU A 70 4.87 -1.48 3.00
C LEU A 70 4.34 -0.60 4.14
N ILE A 71 5.17 0.30 4.63
CA ILE A 71 4.81 1.21 5.72
C ILE A 71 4.37 2.54 5.13
N VAL A 72 3.17 2.96 5.52
CA VAL A 72 2.57 4.23 5.08
C VAL A 72 2.19 5.05 6.31
N HIS A 73 2.70 6.28 6.41
CA HIS A 73 2.33 7.18 7.49
C HIS A 73 1.00 7.87 7.22
N VAL A 74 0.17 7.96 8.24
CA VAL A 74 -1.11 8.67 8.22
C VAL A 74 -1.20 9.61 9.42
N ASP A 75 -2.02 10.64 9.31
CA ASP A 75 -2.16 11.64 10.38
C ASP A 75 -3.28 11.32 11.37
N ASP A 76 -4.27 10.52 10.97
CA ASP A 76 -5.39 10.10 11.84
C ASP A 76 -5.73 8.63 11.58
N ILE A 77 -5.02 7.75 12.26
CA ILE A 77 -5.08 6.30 12.00
C ILE A 77 -6.43 5.69 12.38
N VAL A 78 -7.07 6.21 13.43
CA VAL A 78 -8.37 5.69 13.89
C VAL A 78 -9.45 5.99 12.86
N ALA A 79 -9.51 7.24 12.39
CA ALA A 79 -10.46 7.64 11.36
C ALA A 79 -10.19 6.93 10.03
N TYR A 80 -8.92 6.80 9.64
CA TYR A 80 -8.53 6.13 8.41
C TYR A 80 -8.93 4.65 8.43
N ARG A 81 -8.61 3.94 9.53
CA ARG A 81 -9.00 2.53 9.67
C ARG A 81 -10.51 2.33 9.56
N ALA A 82 -11.30 3.22 10.16
CA ALA A 82 -12.76 3.15 10.09
C ALA A 82 -13.25 3.29 8.64
N ARG A 83 -12.66 4.19 7.85
CA ARG A 83 -13.02 4.34 6.43
C ARG A 83 -12.63 3.12 5.60
N VAL A 84 -11.46 2.53 5.85
CA VAL A 84 -11.03 1.30 5.17
C VAL A 84 -11.99 0.16 5.47
N ALA A 85 -12.35 -0.04 6.74
CA ALA A 85 -13.29 -1.08 7.15
C ALA A 85 -14.68 -0.89 6.51
N GLU A 86 -15.14 0.35 6.39
CA GLU A 86 -16.42 0.65 5.75
C GLU A 86 -16.38 0.44 4.24
N ALA A 87 -15.26 0.77 3.60
CA ALA A 87 -15.12 0.65 2.14
C ALA A 87 -15.08 -0.81 1.67
N ASP A 88 -14.53 -1.72 2.49
CA ASP A 88 -14.50 -3.16 2.19
C ASP A 88 -14.55 -3.97 3.49
N GLY A 89 -15.75 -4.45 3.83
CA GLY A 89 -15.98 -5.23 5.05
C GLY A 89 -15.33 -6.61 5.06
N ASN A 90 -14.81 -7.09 3.93
CA ASN A 90 -14.16 -8.40 3.81
C ASN A 90 -12.63 -8.30 3.87
N THR A 91 -12.08 -7.09 3.91
CA THR A 91 -10.62 -6.90 3.97
C THR A 91 -10.10 -7.27 5.35
N PRO A 92 -9.08 -8.14 5.46
CA PRO A 92 -8.44 -8.41 6.74
C PRO A 92 -7.75 -7.17 7.28
N LEU A 93 -8.18 -6.73 8.47
CA LEU A 93 -7.62 -5.59 9.18
C LEU A 93 -7.20 -6.02 10.58
N SER A 94 -6.03 -5.59 11.03
CA SER A 94 -5.69 -5.67 12.45
C SER A 94 -6.38 -4.54 13.22
N ALA A 95 -6.47 -4.69 14.54
CA ALA A 95 -6.83 -3.56 15.40
C ALA A 95 -5.71 -2.52 15.40
N VAL A 96 -6.04 -1.26 15.70
CA VAL A 96 -5.01 -0.25 15.98
C VAL A 96 -4.32 -0.61 17.28
N GLN A 97 -2.99 -0.65 17.27
CA GLN A 97 -2.17 -1.02 18.41
C GLN A 97 -1.15 0.06 18.72
N GLN A 98 -0.99 0.37 19.98
CA GLN A 98 0.12 1.20 20.45
C GLN A 98 1.37 0.33 20.49
N GLN A 99 2.36 0.67 19.68
CA GLN A 99 3.61 -0.06 19.68
C GLN A 99 4.53 0.41 20.82
N PRO A 100 5.28 -0.49 21.45
CA PRO A 100 6.18 -0.11 22.54
C PRO A 100 7.32 0.81 22.09
N TYR A 101 7.60 0.88 20.79
CA TYR A 101 8.64 1.73 20.22
C TYR A 101 8.13 3.08 19.69
N GLY A 102 6.85 3.42 19.88
CA GLY A 102 6.35 4.78 19.67
C GLY A 102 5.05 4.93 18.89
N PRO A 103 4.85 4.45 17.67
CA PRO A 103 3.70 4.74 16.81
C PRO A 103 2.47 3.92 17.16
N LEU A 104 1.30 4.42 16.77
CA LEU A 104 0.10 3.63 16.61
C LEU A 104 0.15 2.98 15.23
N THR A 105 -0.20 1.69 15.12
CA THR A 105 -0.15 0.96 13.86
C THR A 105 -1.36 0.06 13.64
N PHE A 106 -1.71 -0.19 12.37
CA PHE A 106 -2.54 -1.33 11.99
C PHE A 106 -2.12 -1.83 10.61
N THR A 107 -2.48 -3.07 10.30
CA THR A 107 -2.10 -3.72 9.05
C THR A 107 -3.34 -4.07 8.23
N VAL A 108 -3.26 -3.84 6.93
CA VAL A 108 -4.21 -4.29 5.91
C VAL A 108 -3.52 -5.31 5.04
N VAL A 109 -4.15 -6.46 4.81
CA VAL A 109 -3.72 -7.40 3.77
C VAL A 109 -4.63 -7.18 2.57
N ASP A 110 -4.07 -6.77 1.43
CA ASP A 110 -4.88 -6.56 0.25
C ASP A 110 -5.35 -7.90 -0.34
N PRO A 111 -6.35 -7.91 -1.24
CA PRO A 111 -6.87 -9.16 -1.80
C PRO A 111 -5.83 -10.02 -2.53
N TRP A 112 -4.67 -9.45 -2.88
CA TRP A 112 -3.60 -10.12 -3.61
C TRP A 112 -2.42 -10.50 -2.71
N GLY A 113 -2.53 -10.26 -1.38
CA GLY A 113 -1.58 -10.72 -0.38
C GLY A 113 -0.49 -9.73 0.02
N TYR A 114 -0.46 -8.53 -0.54
CA TYR A 114 0.47 -7.52 -0.07
C TYR A 114 0.01 -6.94 1.26
N ARG A 115 0.97 -6.70 2.16
CA ARG A 115 0.72 -6.16 3.49
C ARG A 115 1.07 -4.69 3.54
N TRP A 116 0.07 -3.87 3.89
CA TRP A 116 0.19 -2.44 4.06
C TRP A 116 0.09 -2.14 5.54
N ASN A 117 1.15 -1.59 6.13
CA ASN A 117 1.21 -1.26 7.54
C ASN A 117 1.14 0.25 7.71
N PHE A 118 0.09 0.72 8.34
CA PHE A 118 -0.16 2.14 8.53
C PHE A 118 0.31 2.58 9.89
N TRP A 119 0.99 3.72 9.93
CA TRP A 119 1.61 4.28 11.14
C TRP A 119 1.12 5.70 11.36
N GLN A 120 0.76 6.00 12.62
CA GLN A 120 0.62 7.37 13.11
C GLN A 120 1.71 7.62 14.13
N GLY A 121 2.56 8.61 13.86
CA GLY A 121 3.71 8.92 14.70
C GLY A 121 4.97 8.19 14.27
N GLU A 122 6.06 8.49 14.97
CA GLU A 122 7.38 7.98 14.67
C GLU A 122 7.88 7.07 15.78
N SER A 123 8.82 6.21 15.45
CA SER A 123 9.56 5.45 16.45
C SER A 123 10.31 6.40 17.38
N TYR A 124 10.39 6.03 18.66
CA TYR A 124 11.23 6.77 19.60
C TYR A 124 12.69 6.76 19.12
N PRO A 125 13.44 7.85 19.33
CA PRO A 125 14.85 7.87 18.97
C PRO A 125 15.64 6.83 19.76
N PRO A 126 16.77 6.34 19.21
CA PRO A 126 17.64 5.42 19.96
C PRO A 126 18.07 6.01 21.28
N THR A 127 18.16 5.16 22.30
CA THR A 127 18.65 5.51 23.65
C THR A 127 19.94 4.75 23.90
N ASP A 128 21.05 5.33 23.53
CA ASP A 128 22.36 4.70 23.71
C ASP A 128 23.05 5.17 24.99
#